data_44dc79a6329c36f4b8520b667fddebb7
#
_entry.id   44dc79a6329c36f4b8520b667fddebb7
#
_cell.length_a   1.000
_cell.length_b   1.000
_cell.length_c   1.000
_cell.angle_alpha   90.00
_cell.angle_beta   90.00
_cell.angle_gamma   90.00
#
_symmetry.space_group_name_H-M   'P 1'
#
loop_
_entity.id
_entity.type
_entity.pdbx_description
1 polymer ?
#
loop_
_entity_poly.entity_id
_entity_poly.type
_entity_poly.pdbx_seq_one_letter_code
_entity_poly.pdbx_strand_id
1 'polypeptide(L)'
;FSAYSNALKVVRTENTGIKNAVTNSGTAVLIRNTNDYNTSYLASGAYTGISGVEFVARFAGAYGNSLSISVCPSATAYEAVAVTTVNDSAVSAGDTTITVTSGTNIGVGDVIAFSTTAGTNDYDDGVEYEVTAVSSNDITLKKRVGSGGLSRVITNGANVRRRWKYYDQVSGAPGTSPDVSAAGGSNDEMHIIVVDADGTINGTKDEVLEVFEGVSKAKDAKDAGGSNNFYPEVIYRKSSLIYWGDHNSNGTNWGDAKAGKTFTDVTAPIALTFTGGVDGTATD
;
A
#
# COMPACT_ATOMS: atom_id res chain seq x y z
N PHE A 1 15.55 9.05 38.39
CA PHE A 1 15.51 10.31 37.62
C PHE A 1 14.07 10.73 37.27
N SER A 2 13.18 9.81 36.90
CA SER A 2 11.79 10.13 36.54
C SER A 2 10.92 10.65 37.70
N ALA A 3 11.34 10.44 38.93
CA ALA A 3 10.58 10.90 40.09
C ALA A 3 10.66 12.42 40.35
N TYR A 4 11.59 13.10 39.72
CA TYR A 4 11.86 14.53 39.95
C TYR A 4 11.76 15.41 38.70
N SER A 5 11.48 14.82 37.51
CA SER A 5 11.35 15.57 36.26
C SER A 5 10.23 14.99 35.40
N ASN A 6 9.31 15.85 34.99
CA ASN A 6 8.29 15.54 34.00
C ASN A 6 8.73 15.82 32.55
N ALA A 7 10.02 16.13 32.35
CA ALA A 7 10.61 16.45 31.04
C ALA A 7 11.90 15.64 30.82
N LEU A 8 11.76 14.33 30.55
CA LEU A 8 12.89 13.50 30.12
C LEU A 8 13.22 13.79 28.65
N LYS A 9 14.43 14.28 28.39
CA LYS A 9 14.97 14.38 27.03
C LYS A 9 15.90 13.20 26.80
N VAL A 10 15.54 12.32 25.87
CA VAL A 10 16.40 11.23 25.41
C VAL A 10 17.04 11.66 24.09
N VAL A 11 18.35 11.69 24.02
CA VAL A 11 19.11 11.92 22.79
C VAL A 11 19.73 10.59 22.39
N ARG A 12 19.34 10.11 21.21
CA ARG A 12 20.04 8.98 20.57
C ARG A 12 21.32 9.52 19.93
N THR A 13 22.46 9.04 20.38
CA THR A 13 23.74 9.34 19.71
C THR A 13 23.82 8.51 18.44
N GLU A 14 24.10 9.18 17.33
CA GLU A 14 24.26 8.50 16.05
C GLU A 14 25.65 7.90 15.95
N ASN A 15 25.70 6.71 15.37
CA ASN A 15 26.94 6.06 15.06
C ASN A 15 27.14 5.94 13.54
N THR A 16 28.39 5.73 13.14
CA THR A 16 28.73 5.55 11.73
C THR A 16 27.96 4.36 11.14
N GLY A 17 27.28 4.58 10.02
CA GLY A 17 26.60 3.51 9.27
C GLY A 17 25.13 3.31 9.56
N ILE A 18 24.53 4.01 10.55
CA ILE A 18 23.09 3.95 10.77
C ILE A 18 22.30 4.48 9.56
N LYS A 19 21.22 3.79 9.16
CA LYS A 19 20.38 4.17 8.02
C LYS A 19 18.91 3.88 8.29
N ASN A 20 18.03 4.71 7.70
CA ASN A 20 16.61 4.46 7.67
C ASN A 20 16.30 3.38 6.63
N ALA A 21 15.34 2.52 6.93
CA ALA A 21 14.78 1.60 5.95
C ALA A 21 14.00 2.35 4.86
N VAL A 22 14.06 1.84 3.64
CA VAL A 22 13.45 2.43 2.45
C VAL A 22 12.67 1.38 1.66
N THR A 23 11.70 1.82 0.88
CA THR A 23 10.97 0.95 -0.06
C THR A 23 11.73 0.73 -1.37
N ASN A 24 11.31 -0.28 -2.15
CA ASN A 24 11.78 -0.59 -3.51
C ASN A 24 13.27 -0.94 -3.63
N SER A 25 13.90 -1.46 -2.58
CA SER A 25 15.35 -1.76 -2.58
C SER A 25 16.21 -0.57 -3.01
N GLY A 26 15.69 0.65 -2.82
CA GLY A 26 16.42 1.88 -3.07
C GLY A 26 17.66 2.02 -2.18
N THR A 27 18.49 3.01 -2.47
CA THR A 27 19.63 3.31 -1.63
C THR A 27 19.17 3.84 -0.28
N ALA A 28 19.42 3.07 0.78
CA ALA A 28 19.10 3.46 2.14
C ALA A 28 19.80 4.80 2.51
N VAL A 29 19.02 5.71 3.08
CA VAL A 29 19.44 7.07 3.45
C VAL A 29 19.54 7.20 4.96
N LEU A 30 20.19 8.25 5.44
CA LEU A 30 20.11 8.66 6.83
C LEU A 30 19.29 9.96 6.94
N ILE A 31 18.16 9.85 7.60
CA ILE A 31 17.33 11.00 8.00
C ILE A 31 17.29 11.01 9.53
N ARG A 32 17.97 11.96 10.13
CA ARG A 32 18.18 12.05 11.58
C ARG A 32 16.93 12.50 12.33
N ASN A 33 16.19 13.41 11.71
CA ASN A 33 15.01 14.04 12.29
C ASN A 33 14.21 14.78 11.22
N THR A 34 13.06 15.33 11.59
CA THR A 34 12.20 16.09 10.67
C THR A 34 12.88 17.30 10.04
N ASN A 35 13.79 17.98 10.76
CA ASN A 35 14.51 19.12 10.19
C ASN A 35 15.50 18.68 9.10
N ASP A 36 16.17 17.56 9.29
CA ASP A 36 17.06 16.95 8.28
C ASP A 36 16.25 16.55 7.01
N TYR A 37 15.08 15.93 7.20
CA TYR A 37 14.15 15.63 6.10
C TYR A 37 13.69 16.90 5.37
N ASN A 38 13.29 17.93 6.10
CA ASN A 38 12.82 19.19 5.52
C ASN A 38 13.92 19.90 4.69
N THR A 39 15.15 19.89 5.19
CA THR A 39 16.28 20.55 4.53
C THR A 39 16.73 19.81 3.27
N SER A 40 16.74 18.46 3.34
CA SER A 40 17.33 17.62 2.30
C SER A 40 16.33 17.21 1.21
N TYR A 41 15.05 17.03 1.57
CA TYR A 41 14.05 16.38 0.69
C TYR A 41 12.77 17.19 0.47
N LEU A 42 12.46 18.14 1.35
CA LEU A 42 11.36 19.08 1.18
C LEU A 42 11.81 20.46 0.72
N ALA A 43 13.05 20.69 0.41
CA ALA A 43 13.67 21.97 0.17
C ALA A 43 12.72 23.02 -0.43
N SER A 44 12.39 24.07 0.32
CA SER A 44 11.53 25.21 -0.08
C SER A 44 10.07 24.85 -0.43
N GLY A 45 9.52 23.74 0.10
CA GLY A 45 8.16 23.29 -0.21
C GLY A 45 8.04 22.58 -1.56
N ALA A 46 9.15 22.40 -2.28
CA ALA A 46 9.21 21.51 -3.41
C ALA A 46 9.59 20.12 -2.89
N TYR A 47 8.70 19.16 -3.06
CA TYR A 47 9.00 17.76 -2.78
C TYR A 47 10.03 17.27 -3.80
N THR A 48 11.32 17.40 -3.49
CA THR A 48 12.42 17.01 -4.39
C THR A 48 12.64 15.51 -4.42
N GLY A 49 12.15 14.81 -3.39
CA GLY A 49 12.12 13.37 -3.34
C GLY A 49 13.47 12.68 -3.08
N ILE A 50 13.39 11.38 -2.98
CA ILE A 50 14.55 10.47 -2.90
C ILE A 50 14.38 9.50 -4.06
N SER A 51 15.09 9.76 -5.16
CA SER A 51 14.92 9.03 -6.42
C SER A 51 14.84 7.51 -6.25
N GLY A 52 13.76 6.91 -6.76
CA GLY A 52 13.53 5.47 -6.70
C GLY A 52 13.09 4.92 -5.34
N VAL A 53 12.80 5.79 -4.36
CA VAL A 53 12.31 5.41 -3.03
C VAL A 53 10.96 6.04 -2.78
N GLU A 54 9.87 5.27 -2.79
CA GLU A 54 8.54 5.84 -2.58
C GLU A 54 8.32 6.30 -1.12
N PHE A 55 8.81 5.53 -0.15
CA PHE A 55 8.67 5.83 1.27
C PHE A 55 9.93 5.48 2.05
N VAL A 56 10.17 6.22 3.14
CA VAL A 56 11.28 6.04 4.07
C VAL A 56 10.75 5.92 5.49
N ALA A 57 11.26 4.99 6.29
CA ALA A 57 10.94 4.91 7.71
C ALA A 57 11.42 6.18 8.44
N ARG A 58 10.60 6.73 9.36
CA ARG A 58 10.95 7.96 10.11
C ARG A 58 12.07 7.77 11.11
N PHE A 59 12.35 6.56 11.50
CA PHE A 59 13.41 6.24 12.45
C PHE A 59 14.54 5.49 11.76
N ALA A 60 15.76 5.89 12.04
CA ALA A 60 16.94 5.21 11.56
C ALA A 60 17.18 3.93 12.37
N GLY A 61 17.63 2.87 11.71
CA GLY A 61 17.89 1.56 12.29
C GLY A 61 17.14 0.43 11.63
N ALA A 62 17.47 -0.80 12.01
CA ALA A 62 16.89 -2.03 11.48
C ALA A 62 15.38 -2.18 11.78
N TYR A 63 14.88 -1.51 12.82
CA TYR A 63 13.48 -1.54 13.23
C TYR A 63 12.51 -1.14 12.11
N GLY A 64 12.93 -0.20 11.23
CA GLY A 64 12.14 0.21 10.07
C GLY A 64 11.94 -0.87 9.00
N ASN A 65 12.74 -1.94 9.00
CA ASN A 65 12.59 -3.05 8.05
C ASN A 65 11.31 -3.87 8.29
N SER A 66 10.68 -3.74 9.47
CA SER A 66 9.40 -4.37 9.80
C SER A 66 8.20 -3.70 9.16
N LEU A 67 8.36 -2.52 8.60
CA LEU A 67 7.26 -1.83 7.93
C LEU A 67 6.99 -2.41 6.54
N SER A 68 5.73 -2.39 6.16
CA SER A 68 5.29 -2.54 4.77
C SER A 68 4.19 -1.52 4.47
N ILE A 69 4.02 -1.21 3.19
CA ILE A 69 2.97 -0.31 2.72
C ILE A 69 2.16 -1.03 1.64
N SER A 70 0.85 -0.87 1.71
CA SER A 70 -0.05 -1.21 0.62
C SER A 70 -0.75 0.05 0.13
N VAL A 71 -0.61 0.35 -1.16
CA VAL A 71 -1.28 1.48 -1.81
C VAL A 71 -2.38 0.95 -2.71
N CYS A 72 -3.58 1.52 -2.58
CA CYS A 72 -4.69 1.33 -3.50
C CYS A 72 -4.85 2.60 -4.34
N PRO A 73 -4.25 2.65 -5.54
CA PRO A 73 -4.12 3.89 -6.31
C PRO A 73 -5.33 4.22 -7.19
N SER A 74 -6.31 3.32 -7.32
CA SER A 74 -7.48 3.52 -8.18
C SER A 74 -8.65 2.64 -7.79
N ALA A 75 -9.84 2.95 -8.31
CA ALA A 75 -11.02 2.09 -8.13
C ALA A 75 -10.80 0.67 -8.68
N THR A 76 -10.07 0.52 -9.79
CA THR A 76 -9.73 -0.79 -10.36
C THR A 76 -8.73 -1.54 -9.46
N ALA A 77 -7.82 -0.84 -8.79
CA ALA A 77 -6.95 -1.44 -7.80
C ALA A 77 -7.72 -1.89 -6.55
N TYR A 78 -8.76 -1.16 -6.16
CA TYR A 78 -9.64 -1.52 -5.05
C TYR A 78 -10.47 -2.76 -5.36
N GLU A 79 -11.16 -2.78 -6.52
CA GLU A 79 -11.93 -3.92 -7.00
C GLU A 79 -11.85 -4.04 -8.52
N ALA A 80 -11.42 -5.20 -9.01
CA ALA A 80 -11.45 -5.58 -10.41
C ALA A 80 -12.48 -6.72 -10.59
N VAL A 81 -13.57 -6.44 -11.29
CA VAL A 81 -14.72 -7.36 -11.45
C VAL A 81 -14.33 -8.63 -12.20
N ALA A 82 -13.41 -8.54 -13.16
CA ALA A 82 -12.88 -9.67 -13.92
C ALA A 82 -11.39 -9.42 -14.21
N VAL A 83 -10.52 -9.64 -13.17
CA VAL A 83 -9.08 -9.41 -13.32
C VAL A 83 -8.41 -10.43 -14.23
N THR A 84 -8.94 -11.65 -14.26
CA THR A 84 -8.49 -12.79 -15.07
C THR A 84 -9.61 -13.82 -15.18
N THR A 85 -9.34 -14.94 -15.82
CA THR A 85 -10.23 -16.09 -15.90
C THR A 85 -9.53 -17.35 -15.40
N VAL A 86 -10.30 -18.30 -14.91
CA VAL A 86 -9.79 -19.64 -14.58
C VAL A 86 -9.35 -20.35 -15.85
N ASN A 87 -8.14 -20.91 -15.84
CA ASN A 87 -7.56 -21.70 -16.92
C ASN A 87 -7.13 -23.06 -16.39
N ASP A 88 -8.06 -23.77 -15.80
CA ASP A 88 -7.84 -25.05 -15.15
C ASP A 88 -9.06 -25.95 -15.39
N SER A 89 -8.85 -27.11 -15.97
CA SER A 89 -9.91 -28.06 -16.30
C SER A 89 -10.15 -29.12 -15.22
N ALA A 90 -9.34 -29.15 -14.17
CA ALA A 90 -9.34 -30.20 -13.15
C ALA A 90 -9.71 -29.70 -11.75
N VAL A 91 -10.32 -28.53 -11.64
CA VAL A 91 -10.65 -27.90 -10.34
C VAL A 91 -11.74 -28.64 -9.61
N SER A 92 -11.49 -28.99 -8.37
CA SER A 92 -12.42 -29.70 -7.49
C SER A 92 -12.71 -28.92 -6.21
N ALA A 93 -13.83 -29.23 -5.57
CA ALA A 93 -14.09 -28.74 -4.23
C ALA A 93 -13.00 -29.26 -3.26
N GLY A 94 -12.50 -28.36 -2.41
CA GLY A 94 -11.39 -28.66 -1.48
C GLY A 94 -10.01 -28.30 -2.00
N ASP A 95 -9.83 -28.07 -3.29
CA ASP A 95 -8.54 -27.65 -3.84
C ASP A 95 -8.11 -26.33 -3.24
N THR A 96 -6.82 -26.19 -2.97
CA THR A 96 -6.20 -24.97 -2.41
C THR A 96 -5.38 -24.21 -3.44
N THR A 97 -5.23 -24.75 -4.65
CA THR A 97 -4.52 -24.11 -5.76
C THR A 97 -5.40 -24.17 -7.01
N ILE A 98 -5.39 -23.10 -7.78
CA ILE A 98 -6.09 -22.98 -9.05
C ILE A 98 -5.21 -22.24 -10.05
N THR A 99 -5.19 -22.70 -11.31
CA THR A 99 -4.48 -22.02 -12.39
C THR A 99 -5.41 -21.02 -13.07
N VAL A 100 -4.93 -19.80 -13.27
CA VAL A 100 -5.62 -18.72 -13.98
C VAL A 100 -4.91 -18.37 -15.29
N THR A 101 -5.60 -17.65 -16.18
CA THR A 101 -4.99 -17.21 -17.46
C THR A 101 -3.83 -16.25 -17.23
N SER A 102 -3.92 -15.38 -16.23
CA SER A 102 -2.84 -14.48 -15.82
C SER A 102 -2.94 -14.17 -14.32
N GLY A 103 -1.85 -14.39 -13.59
CA GLY A 103 -1.70 -14.01 -12.17
C GLY A 103 -1.16 -12.59 -11.96
N THR A 104 -0.85 -11.83 -13.03
CA THR A 104 -0.07 -10.58 -12.98
C THR A 104 -0.66 -9.51 -12.04
N ASN A 105 -2.00 -9.41 -11.96
CA ASN A 105 -2.68 -8.39 -11.16
C ASN A 105 -3.34 -8.97 -9.91
N ILE A 106 -2.86 -10.11 -9.43
CA ILE A 106 -3.30 -10.76 -8.20
C ILE A 106 -2.10 -10.84 -7.26
N GLY A 107 -2.25 -10.32 -6.05
CA GLY A 107 -1.23 -10.31 -5.01
C GLY A 107 -1.58 -11.17 -3.81
N VAL A 108 -0.57 -11.54 -3.04
CA VAL A 108 -0.76 -12.23 -1.75
C VAL A 108 -1.55 -11.33 -0.79
N GLY A 109 -2.59 -11.88 -0.21
CA GLY A 109 -3.53 -11.18 0.66
C GLY A 109 -4.74 -10.58 -0.07
N ASP A 110 -4.73 -10.47 -1.41
CA ASP A 110 -5.92 -10.07 -2.14
C ASP A 110 -7.07 -11.05 -1.88
N VAL A 111 -8.28 -10.52 -1.94
CA VAL A 111 -9.50 -11.29 -1.78
C VAL A 111 -10.10 -11.56 -3.15
N ILE A 112 -10.27 -12.83 -3.49
CA ILE A 112 -10.81 -13.24 -4.80
C ILE A 112 -12.12 -14.00 -4.66
N ALA A 113 -12.93 -13.92 -5.70
CA ALA A 113 -14.14 -14.72 -5.87
C ALA A 113 -14.23 -15.20 -7.33
N PHE A 114 -14.93 -16.32 -7.54
CA PHE A 114 -15.08 -16.92 -8.85
C PHE A 114 -16.54 -16.82 -9.32
N SER A 115 -16.77 -16.45 -10.59
CA SER A 115 -18.11 -16.46 -11.15
C SER A 115 -18.68 -17.88 -11.17
N THR A 116 -20.00 -17.99 -11.06
CA THR A 116 -20.70 -19.28 -11.08
C THR A 116 -20.77 -19.85 -12.49
N THR A 117 -20.73 -18.99 -13.50
CA THR A 117 -20.78 -19.35 -14.91
C THR A 117 -19.60 -18.73 -15.66
N ALA A 118 -18.98 -19.51 -16.55
CA ALA A 118 -17.87 -19.04 -17.40
C ALA A 118 -18.29 -17.83 -18.23
N GLY A 119 -17.37 -16.83 -18.29
CA GLY A 119 -17.56 -15.60 -19.05
C GLY A 119 -18.61 -14.63 -18.47
N THR A 120 -19.13 -14.86 -17.26
CA THR A 120 -20.06 -13.96 -16.58
C THR A 120 -19.42 -13.33 -15.34
N ASN A 121 -20.06 -12.27 -14.82
CA ASN A 121 -19.69 -11.63 -13.55
C ASN A 121 -20.70 -11.98 -12.44
N ASP A 122 -21.22 -13.19 -12.47
CA ASP A 122 -22.12 -13.72 -11.47
C ASP A 122 -21.32 -14.38 -10.34
N TYR A 123 -21.24 -13.71 -9.19
CA TYR A 123 -20.50 -14.14 -7.98
C TYR A 123 -21.47 -14.50 -6.84
N ASP A 124 -22.65 -15.00 -7.16
CA ASP A 124 -23.77 -15.18 -6.22
C ASP A 124 -23.54 -16.30 -5.18
N ASP A 125 -22.49 -17.11 -5.31
CA ASP A 125 -22.16 -18.10 -4.27
C ASP A 125 -21.68 -17.49 -2.95
N GLY A 126 -21.36 -16.19 -2.96
CA GLY A 126 -20.98 -15.41 -1.77
C GLY A 126 -19.70 -15.87 -1.10
N VAL A 127 -18.93 -16.79 -1.70
CA VAL A 127 -17.69 -17.30 -1.12
C VAL A 127 -16.49 -16.49 -1.60
N GLU A 128 -15.75 -15.96 -0.65
CA GLU A 128 -14.51 -15.24 -0.89
C GLU A 128 -13.32 -16.04 -0.39
N TYR A 129 -12.20 -15.90 -1.09
CA TYR A 129 -10.95 -16.56 -0.79
C TYR A 129 -9.83 -15.54 -0.65
N GLU A 130 -8.96 -15.73 0.35
CA GLU A 130 -7.73 -14.99 0.49
C GLU A 130 -6.63 -15.69 -0.30
N VAL A 131 -5.89 -14.94 -1.10
CA VAL A 131 -4.71 -15.41 -1.82
C VAL A 131 -3.55 -15.55 -0.83
N THR A 132 -2.99 -16.75 -0.72
CA THR A 132 -1.88 -17.03 0.20
C THR A 132 -0.54 -17.16 -0.50
N ALA A 133 -0.53 -17.49 -1.80
CA ALA A 133 0.66 -17.45 -2.66
C ALA A 133 0.27 -17.26 -4.12
N VAL A 134 1.18 -16.69 -4.89
CA VAL A 134 1.08 -16.55 -6.35
C VAL A 134 2.39 -17.04 -6.94
N SER A 135 2.31 -18.02 -7.84
CA SER A 135 3.45 -18.55 -8.58
C SER A 135 3.12 -18.55 -10.07
N SER A 136 3.55 -17.50 -10.78
CA SER A 136 3.15 -17.25 -12.16
C SER A 136 1.61 -17.19 -12.29
N ASN A 137 0.98 -18.21 -12.86
CA ASN A 137 -0.47 -18.29 -13.03
C ASN A 137 -1.17 -19.20 -12.00
N ASP A 138 -0.41 -19.82 -11.09
CA ASP A 138 -0.96 -20.66 -10.03
C ASP A 138 -1.23 -19.83 -8.78
N ILE A 139 -2.48 -19.79 -8.36
CA ILE A 139 -2.97 -19.05 -7.20
C ILE A 139 -3.27 -20.04 -6.09
N THR A 140 -2.51 -19.96 -4.99
CA THR A 140 -2.83 -20.69 -3.76
C THR A 140 -3.76 -19.83 -2.92
N LEU A 141 -4.82 -20.44 -2.37
CA LEU A 141 -5.90 -19.75 -1.69
C LEU A 141 -6.40 -20.53 -0.47
N LYS A 142 -7.07 -19.82 0.41
CA LYS A 142 -7.87 -20.36 1.51
C LYS A 142 -9.21 -19.63 1.58
N LYS A 143 -10.23 -20.24 2.13
CA LYS A 143 -11.48 -19.51 2.43
C LYS A 143 -11.19 -18.34 3.35
N ARG A 144 -11.78 -17.18 3.08
CA ARG A 144 -11.67 -16.01 3.96
C ARG A 144 -12.42 -16.22 5.26
N VAL A 145 -13.57 -16.91 5.19
CA VAL A 145 -14.35 -17.29 6.37
C VAL A 145 -14.40 -18.82 6.45
N GLY A 146 -14.02 -19.37 7.59
CA GLY A 146 -13.92 -20.81 7.79
C GLY A 146 -12.53 -21.36 7.45
N SER A 147 -12.47 -22.63 7.05
CA SER A 147 -11.22 -23.33 6.75
C SER A 147 -11.31 -24.10 5.41
N GLY A 148 -10.13 -24.46 4.88
CA GLY A 148 -9.99 -25.26 3.67
C GLY A 148 -9.96 -24.46 2.37
N GLY A 149 -9.93 -25.20 1.27
CA GLY A 149 -9.85 -24.66 -0.09
C GLY A 149 -11.23 -24.34 -0.69
N LEU A 150 -11.35 -24.53 -2.01
CA LEU A 150 -12.54 -24.21 -2.78
C LEU A 150 -13.80 -24.86 -2.22
N SER A 151 -14.91 -24.11 -2.18
CA SER A 151 -16.20 -24.60 -1.68
C SER A 151 -16.92 -25.49 -2.68
N ARG A 152 -16.60 -25.37 -3.95
CA ARG A 152 -17.21 -26.07 -5.09
C ARG A 152 -16.23 -26.29 -6.21
N VAL A 153 -16.63 -27.03 -7.22
CA VAL A 153 -15.95 -27.06 -8.52
C VAL A 153 -16.03 -25.68 -9.15
N ILE A 154 -14.92 -25.15 -9.65
CA ILE A 154 -14.89 -23.91 -10.40
C ILE A 154 -14.77 -24.25 -11.90
N THR A 155 -15.68 -23.68 -12.70
CA THR A 155 -15.72 -23.95 -14.14
C THR A 155 -14.53 -23.28 -14.84
N ASN A 156 -13.87 -23.99 -15.75
CA ASN A 156 -12.87 -23.40 -16.64
C ASN A 156 -13.49 -22.23 -17.42
N GLY A 157 -12.79 -21.10 -17.49
CA GLY A 157 -13.28 -19.85 -18.06
C GLY A 157 -14.11 -18.99 -17.11
N ALA A 158 -14.31 -19.39 -15.85
CA ALA A 158 -14.96 -18.55 -14.85
C ALA A 158 -14.15 -17.26 -14.63
N ASN A 159 -14.83 -16.12 -14.54
CA ASN A 159 -14.19 -14.84 -14.22
C ASN A 159 -13.73 -14.84 -12.76
N VAL A 160 -12.59 -14.19 -12.52
CA VAL A 160 -12.01 -13.98 -11.19
C VAL A 160 -12.18 -12.52 -10.84
N ARG A 161 -13.00 -12.22 -9.82
CA ARG A 161 -13.06 -10.91 -9.18
C ARG A 161 -11.92 -10.81 -8.17
N ARG A 162 -11.27 -9.66 -8.11
CA ARG A 162 -10.28 -9.36 -7.08
C ARG A 162 -10.68 -8.11 -6.32
N ARG A 163 -10.57 -8.15 -4.99
CA ARG A 163 -10.59 -7.00 -4.10
C ARG A 163 -9.24 -6.84 -3.42
N TRP A 164 -8.86 -5.59 -3.19
CA TRP A 164 -7.64 -5.23 -2.44
C TRP A 164 -7.66 -5.82 -1.02
N LYS A 165 -6.52 -6.29 -0.53
CA LYS A 165 -6.37 -6.91 0.81
C LYS A 165 -7.04 -6.11 1.94
N TYR A 166 -6.93 -4.78 1.89
CA TYR A 166 -7.39 -3.87 2.93
C TYR A 166 -8.69 -3.12 2.57
N TYR A 167 -9.51 -3.68 1.70
CA TYR A 167 -10.75 -3.02 1.26
C TYR A 167 -11.75 -2.76 2.39
N ASP A 168 -11.65 -3.50 3.51
CA ASP A 168 -12.48 -3.36 4.70
C ASP A 168 -11.92 -2.35 5.74
N GLN A 169 -10.74 -1.79 5.50
CA GLN A 169 -10.10 -0.76 6.33
C GLN A 169 -10.45 0.66 5.90
N VAL A 170 -11.17 0.81 4.82
CA VAL A 170 -11.57 2.10 4.22
C VAL A 170 -13.05 2.07 3.85
N SER A 171 -13.66 3.25 3.68
CA SER A 171 -15.11 3.37 3.45
C SER A 171 -15.55 3.04 2.03
N GLY A 172 -14.63 2.97 1.05
CA GLY A 172 -14.97 2.65 -0.33
C GLY A 172 -13.78 2.75 -1.28
N ALA A 173 -14.03 2.56 -2.57
CA ALA A 173 -13.01 2.69 -3.59
C ALA A 173 -12.55 4.16 -3.75
N PRO A 174 -11.25 4.41 -3.99
CA PRO A 174 -10.77 5.76 -4.27
C PRO A 174 -11.31 6.23 -5.63
N GLY A 175 -11.61 7.49 -5.74
CA GLY A 175 -12.24 8.08 -6.91
C GLY A 175 -11.67 9.44 -7.29
N THR A 176 -12.57 10.40 -7.48
CA THR A 176 -12.22 11.80 -7.74
C THR A 176 -12.71 12.65 -6.58
N SER A 177 -11.82 13.38 -5.94
CA SER A 177 -12.18 14.28 -4.88
C SER A 177 -13.04 15.46 -5.40
N PRO A 178 -13.96 16.01 -4.58
CA PRO A 178 -14.81 17.13 -5.01
C PRO A 178 -14.00 18.33 -5.48
N ASP A 179 -12.88 18.62 -4.83
CA ASP A 179 -12.02 19.77 -5.15
C ASP A 179 -11.31 19.59 -6.50
N VAL A 180 -10.85 18.38 -6.82
CA VAL A 180 -10.24 18.06 -8.11
C VAL A 180 -11.29 18.01 -9.21
N SER A 181 -12.48 17.46 -8.94
CA SER A 181 -13.60 17.43 -9.87
C SER A 181 -14.04 18.84 -10.25
N ALA A 182 -14.13 19.76 -9.28
CA ALA A 182 -14.48 21.17 -9.52
C ALA A 182 -13.45 21.89 -10.41
N ALA A 183 -12.20 21.44 -10.44
CA ALA A 183 -11.13 21.94 -11.29
C ALA A 183 -11.05 21.23 -12.65
N GLY A 184 -12.00 20.34 -12.97
CA GLY A 184 -12.03 19.54 -14.21
C GLY A 184 -11.01 18.41 -14.25
N GLY A 185 -10.43 18.03 -13.12
CA GLY A 185 -9.56 16.88 -12.97
C GLY A 185 -10.31 15.59 -12.60
N SER A 186 -9.61 14.45 -12.52
CA SER A 186 -10.24 13.18 -12.20
C SER A 186 -9.25 12.14 -11.64
N ASN A 187 -9.79 11.17 -10.86
CA ASN A 187 -9.13 9.97 -10.36
C ASN A 187 -7.89 10.26 -9.50
N ASP A 188 -7.96 11.32 -8.72
CA ASP A 188 -6.85 11.78 -7.89
C ASP A 188 -6.72 11.04 -6.56
N GLU A 189 -7.79 10.42 -6.06
CA GLU A 189 -7.75 9.77 -4.77
C GLU A 189 -7.00 8.44 -4.79
N MET A 190 -6.41 8.11 -3.65
CA MET A 190 -5.84 6.80 -3.34
C MET A 190 -5.90 6.52 -1.84
N HIS A 191 -5.71 5.27 -1.45
CA HIS A 191 -5.55 4.86 -0.06
C HIS A 191 -4.15 4.32 0.17
N ILE A 192 -3.59 4.60 1.35
CA ILE A 192 -2.28 4.11 1.77
C ILE A 192 -2.42 3.50 3.15
N ILE A 193 -1.97 2.25 3.31
CA ILE A 193 -1.98 1.51 4.56
C ILE A 193 -0.54 1.21 4.96
N VAL A 194 -0.17 1.53 6.20
CA VAL A 194 1.11 1.16 6.81
C VAL A 194 0.88 -0.01 7.75
N VAL A 195 1.72 -1.02 7.64
CA VAL A 195 1.53 -2.32 8.30
C VAL A 195 2.81 -2.74 9.01
N ASP A 196 2.68 -3.38 10.17
CA ASP A 196 3.75 -4.13 10.84
C ASP A 196 3.86 -5.52 10.18
N ALA A 197 4.78 -5.67 9.24
CA ALA A 197 4.84 -6.88 8.40
C ALA A 197 5.26 -8.15 9.14
N ASP A 198 6.01 -8.03 10.21
CA ASP A 198 6.54 -9.15 10.98
C ASP A 198 6.17 -9.14 12.48
N GLY A 199 5.49 -8.08 12.94
CA GLY A 199 5.07 -7.92 14.33
C GLY A 199 6.15 -7.34 15.25
N THR A 200 7.23 -6.80 14.73
CA THR A 200 8.32 -6.23 15.55
C THR A 200 7.91 -4.91 16.19
N ILE A 201 7.00 -4.15 15.60
CA ILE A 201 6.63 -2.80 16.04
C ILE A 201 5.61 -2.85 17.17
N ASN A 202 4.53 -3.62 17.03
CA ASN A 202 3.45 -3.69 18.01
C ASN A 202 3.20 -5.09 18.58
N GLY A 203 3.94 -6.10 18.13
CA GLY A 203 3.82 -7.49 18.61
C GLY A 203 2.87 -8.36 17.77
N THR A 204 2.18 -7.80 16.78
CA THR A 204 1.23 -8.55 15.93
C THR A 204 1.61 -8.44 14.47
N LYS A 205 1.91 -9.58 13.86
CA LYS A 205 2.22 -9.64 12.43
C LYS A 205 1.03 -9.22 11.58
N ASP A 206 1.31 -8.49 10.50
CA ASP A 206 0.32 -7.98 9.53
C ASP A 206 -0.70 -6.98 10.13
N GLU A 207 -0.41 -6.40 11.31
CA GLU A 207 -1.27 -5.39 11.95
C GLU A 207 -1.21 -4.06 11.20
N VAL A 208 -2.38 -3.46 10.97
CA VAL A 208 -2.49 -2.13 10.38
C VAL A 208 -2.12 -1.07 11.41
N LEU A 209 -1.11 -0.27 11.12
CA LEU A 209 -0.58 0.77 12.00
C LEU A 209 -1.13 2.16 11.67
N GLU A 210 -1.20 2.52 10.38
CA GLU A 210 -1.72 3.81 9.93
C GLU A 210 -2.55 3.63 8.65
N VAL A 211 -3.63 4.42 8.54
CA VAL A 211 -4.53 4.46 7.39
C VAL A 211 -4.61 5.88 6.87
N PHE A 212 -4.31 6.07 5.59
CA PHE A 212 -4.48 7.34 4.88
C PHE A 212 -5.52 7.11 3.77
N GLU A 213 -6.78 7.40 4.09
CA GLU A 213 -7.91 7.20 3.21
C GLU A 213 -8.17 8.44 2.36
N GLY A 214 -8.43 8.28 1.05
CA GLY A 214 -8.86 9.33 0.14
C GLY A 214 -7.84 10.48 0.01
N VAL A 215 -6.53 10.18 0.15
CA VAL A 215 -5.50 11.19 -0.07
C VAL A 215 -5.29 11.41 -1.57
N SER A 216 -4.96 12.65 -1.95
CA SER A 216 -4.89 13.06 -3.35
C SER A 216 -3.49 12.97 -3.94
N LYS A 217 -3.40 12.56 -5.21
CA LYS A 217 -2.20 12.62 -6.05
C LYS A 217 -1.90 14.04 -6.55
N ALA A 218 -2.91 14.95 -6.51
CA ALA A 218 -2.76 16.34 -6.96
C ALA A 218 -2.14 17.20 -5.86
N LYS A 219 -1.05 17.93 -6.18
CA LYS A 219 -0.27 18.69 -5.20
C LYS A 219 -1.02 19.87 -4.56
N ASP A 220 -2.06 20.35 -5.19
CA ASP A 220 -2.86 21.50 -4.77
C ASP A 220 -4.31 21.12 -4.38
N ALA A 221 -4.60 19.82 -4.27
CA ALA A 221 -5.91 19.32 -3.82
C ALA A 221 -6.19 19.71 -2.37
N LYS A 222 -7.47 19.96 -2.08
CA LYS A 222 -7.98 20.29 -0.74
C LYS A 222 -8.97 19.21 -0.28
N ASP A 223 -8.94 18.92 1.02
CA ASP A 223 -10.00 18.16 1.68
C ASP A 223 -11.27 19.03 1.89
N ALA A 224 -12.35 18.43 2.39
CA ALA A 224 -13.59 19.12 2.68
C ALA A 224 -13.45 20.27 3.69
N GLY A 225 -12.42 20.26 4.52
CA GLY A 225 -12.07 21.30 5.47
C GLY A 225 -11.20 22.42 4.88
N GLY A 226 -10.81 22.32 3.61
CA GLY A 226 -9.92 23.27 2.93
C GLY A 226 -8.43 23.07 3.20
N SER A 227 -8.05 22.02 3.94
CA SER A 227 -6.65 21.68 4.18
C SER A 227 -6.04 20.98 2.97
N ASN A 228 -4.72 21.08 2.82
CA ASN A 228 -4.01 20.38 1.74
C ASN A 228 -4.19 18.85 1.90
N ASN A 229 -4.71 18.19 0.85
CA ASN A 229 -4.94 16.74 0.82
C ASN A 229 -3.91 15.98 -0.05
N PHE A 230 -2.86 16.63 -0.51
CA PHE A 230 -1.78 16.00 -1.25
C PHE A 230 -1.11 14.91 -0.39
N TYR A 231 -1.03 13.68 -0.90
CA TYR A 231 -0.61 12.54 -0.07
C TYR A 231 0.78 12.69 0.58
N PRO A 232 1.82 13.29 -0.05
CA PRO A 232 3.09 13.55 0.61
C PRO A 232 2.94 14.50 1.80
N GLU A 233 2.11 15.55 1.67
CA GLU A 233 1.83 16.51 2.72
C GLU A 233 1.01 15.89 3.87
N VAL A 234 0.03 15.05 3.55
CA VAL A 234 -0.77 14.34 4.55
C VAL A 234 0.11 13.38 5.36
N ILE A 235 0.98 12.60 4.69
CA ILE A 235 1.95 11.72 5.33
C ILE A 235 2.90 12.52 6.22
N TYR A 236 3.46 13.62 5.71
CA TYR A 236 4.35 14.47 6.49
C TYR A 236 3.73 14.94 7.79
N ARG A 237 2.46 15.38 7.76
CA ARG A 237 1.75 15.91 8.92
C ARG A 237 1.21 14.85 9.88
N LYS A 238 0.75 13.71 9.36
CA LYS A 238 -0.04 12.74 10.14
C LYS A 238 0.73 11.46 10.49
N SER A 239 1.68 11.02 9.64
CA SER A 239 2.40 9.79 9.92
C SER A 239 3.39 9.97 11.07
N SER A 240 3.47 8.97 11.94
CA SER A 240 4.54 8.83 12.93
C SER A 240 5.62 7.83 12.48
N LEU A 241 5.39 7.10 11.41
CA LEU A 241 6.18 5.94 11.01
C LEU A 241 6.96 6.14 9.71
N ILE A 242 6.42 6.94 8.77
CA ILE A 242 7.00 7.07 7.44
C ILE A 242 7.12 8.53 6.97
N TYR A 243 8.10 8.76 6.09
CA TYR A 243 8.20 9.92 5.22
C TYR A 243 7.90 9.51 3.79
N TRP A 244 7.38 10.43 2.99
CA TRP A 244 7.33 10.29 1.54
C TRP A 244 8.74 10.45 0.95
N GLY A 245 9.07 9.66 -0.08
CA GLY A 245 10.34 9.72 -0.81
C GLY A 245 10.16 10.14 -2.26
N ASP A 246 9.36 9.40 -3.04
CA ASP A 246 9.15 9.68 -4.46
C ASP A 246 7.75 9.24 -4.90
N HIS A 247 7.33 9.66 -6.08
CA HIS A 247 6.12 9.17 -6.72
C HIS A 247 6.36 7.79 -7.33
N ASN A 248 5.30 6.97 -7.37
CA ASN A 248 5.39 5.69 -8.07
C ASN A 248 5.69 5.93 -9.55
N SER A 249 6.67 5.20 -10.10
CA SER A 249 7.13 5.36 -11.48
C SER A 249 6.07 5.06 -12.55
N ASN A 250 5.02 4.32 -12.20
CA ASN A 250 3.87 4.03 -13.07
C ASN A 250 2.72 5.03 -12.89
N GLY A 251 2.87 6.00 -11.99
CA GLY A 251 1.85 7.01 -11.69
C GLY A 251 1.91 8.17 -12.69
N THR A 252 0.89 8.33 -13.54
CA THR A 252 0.82 9.47 -14.46
C THR A 252 0.27 10.70 -13.75
N ASN A 253 0.93 11.83 -13.95
CA ASN A 253 0.58 13.14 -13.40
C ASN A 253 0.65 13.24 -11.87
N TRP A 254 1.14 12.21 -11.15
CA TRP A 254 1.27 12.29 -9.69
C TRP A 254 2.20 13.47 -9.32
N GLY A 255 1.73 14.33 -8.43
CA GLY A 255 2.41 15.58 -8.07
C GLY A 255 2.13 16.77 -8.98
N ASP A 256 1.34 16.62 -10.05
CA ASP A 256 0.88 17.75 -10.86
C ASP A 256 -0.23 18.54 -10.16
N ALA A 257 -0.49 19.75 -10.64
CA ALA A 257 -1.65 20.53 -10.24
C ALA A 257 -2.95 19.92 -10.80
N LYS A 258 -4.05 20.03 -10.05
CA LYS A 258 -5.33 19.36 -10.31
C LYS A 258 -6.06 19.78 -11.58
N ALA A 259 -5.83 21.03 -12.06
CA ALA A 259 -6.63 21.63 -13.13
C ALA A 259 -6.57 20.81 -14.44
N GLY A 260 -7.70 20.19 -14.81
CA GLY A 260 -7.85 19.42 -16.04
C GLY A 260 -7.00 18.14 -16.11
N LYS A 261 -6.47 17.64 -14.99
CA LYS A 261 -5.59 16.46 -14.97
C LYS A 261 -6.33 15.18 -14.63
N THR A 262 -6.00 14.10 -15.33
CA THR A 262 -6.40 12.73 -15.00
C THR A 262 -5.21 11.99 -14.39
N PHE A 263 -5.43 11.33 -13.25
CA PHE A 263 -4.40 10.67 -12.44
C PHE A 263 -4.53 9.13 -12.45
N THR A 264 -4.98 8.54 -13.52
CA THR A 264 -5.26 7.09 -13.56
C THR A 264 -4.29 6.32 -14.40
N ASP A 265 -3.45 5.52 -13.79
CA ASP A 265 -2.64 4.56 -14.56
C ASP A 265 -2.39 3.25 -13.86
N VAL A 266 -2.44 3.21 -12.52
CA VAL A 266 -2.11 2.00 -11.78
C VAL A 266 -3.40 1.27 -11.41
N THR A 267 -3.63 0.12 -12.04
CA THR A 267 -4.88 -0.66 -11.93
C THR A 267 -4.78 -1.83 -10.96
N ALA A 268 -3.60 -2.06 -10.37
CA ALA A 268 -3.38 -3.07 -9.34
C ALA A 268 -2.92 -2.41 -8.04
N PRO A 269 -3.18 -3.03 -6.86
CA PRO A 269 -2.58 -2.60 -5.61
C PRO A 269 -1.06 -2.64 -5.69
N ILE A 270 -0.40 -1.69 -5.02
CA ILE A 270 1.05 -1.63 -4.93
C ILE A 270 1.44 -2.11 -3.53
N ALA A 271 2.25 -3.15 -3.45
CA ALA A 271 2.80 -3.66 -2.20
C ALA A 271 4.29 -3.30 -2.12
N LEU A 272 4.68 -2.63 -1.04
CA LEU A 272 6.03 -2.14 -0.81
C LEU A 272 6.55 -2.67 0.52
N THR A 273 7.74 -3.26 0.52
CA THR A 273 8.45 -3.69 1.72
C THR A 273 9.61 -2.76 2.02
N PHE A 274 9.87 -2.52 3.29
CA PHE A 274 11.02 -1.72 3.72
C PHE A 274 12.25 -2.60 3.90
N THR A 275 13.39 -2.10 3.45
CA THR A 275 14.70 -2.77 3.56
C THR A 275 15.82 -1.75 3.78
N GLY A 276 17.00 -2.26 4.09
CA GLY A 276 18.22 -1.43 4.18
C GLY A 276 18.33 -0.56 5.44
N GLY A 277 17.39 -0.65 6.37
CA GLY A 277 17.54 -0.06 7.70
C GLY A 277 18.65 -0.79 8.45
N VAL A 278 19.61 -0.03 8.99
CA VAL A 278 20.78 -0.56 9.68
C VAL A 278 20.99 0.18 10.99
N ASP A 279 21.16 -0.57 12.08
CA ASP A 279 21.59 -0.01 13.35
C ASP A 279 23.09 0.35 13.25
N GLY A 280 23.43 1.52 13.77
CA GLY A 280 24.84 1.89 13.87
C GLY A 280 25.58 0.98 14.85
N THR A 281 26.86 0.75 14.59
CA THR A 281 27.75 0.07 15.55
C THR A 281 28.14 1.04 16.68
N ALA A 282 27.95 0.63 17.94
CA ALA A 282 28.50 1.38 19.06
C ALA A 282 30.03 1.34 18.95
N THR A 283 30.66 2.51 18.89
CA THR A 283 32.10 2.62 19.16
C THR A 283 32.23 3.00 20.62
N ASP A 284 32.83 2.11 21.41
CA ASP A 284 33.23 2.40 22.82
C ASP A 284 34.25 3.52 22.87
#